data_d8cae6ff97a7821612ae409c5d1677ef
#
_entry.id   d8cae6ff97a7821612ae409c5d1677ef
#
_cell.length_a   1.000
_cell.length_b   1.000
_cell.length_c   1.000
_cell.angle_alpha   90.00
_cell.angle_beta   90.00
_cell.angle_gamma   90.00
#
_symmetry.space_group_name_H-M   'P 1'
#
loop_
_entity.id
_entity.type
_entity.pdbx_description
1 polymer ?
#
loop_
_entity_poly.entity_id
_entity_poly.type
_entity_poly.pdbx_seq_one_letter_code
_entity_poly.pdbx_strand_id
1 'polypeptide(L)' 'MIEIYGKPVCPYCDKANQLCEREGYEFVYRQLDVDFTREELFEQFPGARTFPQIRVEGENIGGYDQLYAWHNQK' A
#
# COMPACT_ATOMS: atom_id res chain seq x y z
N MET A 1 -1.67 2.51 -11.86
CA MET A 1 -1.45 1.27 -11.07
C MET A 1 -1.21 1.64 -9.63
N ILE A 2 -1.87 0.94 -8.72
CA ILE A 2 -1.67 1.11 -7.28
C ILE A 2 -0.74 0.02 -6.79
N GLU A 3 0.26 0.37 -5.97
CA GLU A 3 1.18 -0.60 -5.39
C GLU A 3 1.02 -0.56 -3.87
N ILE A 4 0.70 -1.71 -3.30
CA ILE A 4 0.50 -1.85 -1.85
C ILE A 4 1.62 -2.71 -1.28
N TYR A 5 2.36 -2.16 -0.33
CA TYR A 5 3.42 -2.87 0.38
C TYR A 5 2.91 -3.21 1.77
N GLY A 6 2.57 -4.47 1.99
CA GLY A 6 1.95 -4.93 3.22
C GLY A 6 2.74 -6.00 3.93
N LYS A 7 2.19 -6.48 5.04
CA LYS A 7 2.79 -7.55 5.85
C LYS A 7 1.72 -8.52 6.32
N PRO A 8 2.11 -9.73 6.80
CA PRO A 8 1.16 -10.65 7.40
C PRO A 8 0.52 -10.05 8.66
N VAL A 9 -0.72 -10.48 8.93
CA VAL A 9 -1.47 -10.07 10.14
C VAL A 9 -1.52 -8.55 10.27
N CYS A 10 -2.04 -7.91 9.24
CA CYS A 10 -2.14 -6.46 9.17
C CYS A 10 -3.54 -6.07 8.70
N PRO A 11 -4.46 -5.70 9.62
CA PRO A 11 -5.83 -5.37 9.24
C PRO A 11 -5.93 -4.24 8.22
N TYR A 12 -5.11 -3.20 8.34
CA TYR A 12 -5.14 -2.09 7.39
C TYR A 12 -4.58 -2.47 6.02
N CYS A 13 -3.63 -3.41 5.98
CA CYS A 13 -3.15 -3.96 4.71
C CYS A 13 -4.29 -4.69 4.00
N ASP A 14 -5.06 -5.49 4.76
CA ASP A 14 -6.21 -6.20 4.22
C ASP A 14 -7.29 -5.23 3.73
N LYS A 15 -7.53 -4.16 4.48
CA LYS A 15 -8.49 -3.13 4.07
C LYS A 15 -8.10 -2.46 2.77
N ALA A 16 -6.81 -2.15 2.61
CA ALA A 16 -6.31 -1.55 1.38
C ALA A 16 -6.50 -2.49 0.19
N ASN A 17 -6.16 -3.76 0.38
CA ASN A 17 -6.34 -4.77 -0.64
C ASN A 17 -7.81 -4.91 -1.04
N GLN A 18 -8.69 -4.99 -0.05
CA GLN A 18 -10.13 -5.14 -0.29
C GLN A 18 -10.72 -3.92 -0.99
N LEU A 19 -10.27 -2.73 -0.63
CA LEU A 19 -10.75 -1.51 -1.29
C LEU A 19 -10.43 -1.55 -2.77
N CYS A 20 -9.21 -1.89 -3.12
CA CYS A 20 -8.80 -1.95 -4.53
C CYS A 20 -9.56 -3.02 -5.29
N GLU A 21 -9.78 -4.18 -4.69
CA GLU A 21 -10.56 -5.25 -5.32
C GLU A 21 -12.00 -4.85 -5.53
N ARG A 22 -12.63 -4.31 -4.50
CA ARG A 22 -14.05 -3.93 -4.54
C ARG A 22 -14.30 -2.84 -5.57
N GLU A 23 -13.39 -1.86 -5.67
CA GLU A 23 -13.56 -0.73 -6.57
C GLU A 23 -13.03 -0.99 -7.98
N GLY A 24 -12.44 -2.17 -8.20
CA GLY A 24 -11.95 -2.53 -9.52
C GLY A 24 -10.68 -1.80 -9.96
N TYR A 25 -9.91 -1.28 -9.03
CA TYR A 25 -8.65 -0.62 -9.36
C TYR A 25 -7.61 -1.64 -9.82
N GLU A 26 -6.77 -1.22 -10.76
CA GLU A 26 -5.60 -2.00 -11.14
C GLU A 26 -4.54 -1.82 -10.07
N PHE A 27 -4.15 -2.92 -9.40
CA PHE A 27 -3.20 -2.85 -8.29
C PHE A 27 -2.37 -4.11 -8.16
N VAL A 28 -1.27 -3.99 -7.44
CA VAL A 28 -0.45 -5.13 -7.06
C VAL A 28 -0.21 -5.07 -5.56
N TYR A 29 -0.29 -6.23 -4.90
CA TYR A 29 -0.02 -6.36 -3.47
C TYR A 29 1.29 -7.09 -3.29
N ARG A 30 2.23 -6.46 -2.57
CA ARG A 30 3.54 -7.05 -2.28
C ARG A 30 3.64 -7.28 -0.79
N GLN A 31 4.19 -8.43 -0.40
CA GLN A 31 4.25 -8.85 1.00
C GLN A 31 5.67 -8.83 1.51
N LEU A 32 5.85 -8.27 2.72
CA LEU A 32 7.13 -8.23 3.43
C LEU A 32 7.74 -9.64 3.53
N ASP A 33 9.04 -9.71 3.26
CA ASP A 33 9.84 -10.95 3.30
C ASP A 33 9.44 -12.03 2.29
N VAL A 34 8.51 -11.69 1.39
CA VAL A 34 8.19 -12.54 0.24
C VAL A 34 8.56 -11.79 -1.04
N ASP A 35 8.07 -10.57 -1.17
CA ASP A 35 8.28 -9.76 -2.37
C ASP A 35 9.29 -8.63 -2.16
N PHE A 36 9.53 -8.24 -0.93
CA PHE A 36 10.47 -7.17 -0.60
C PHE A 36 10.98 -7.33 0.84
N THR A 37 12.10 -6.69 1.15
CA THR A 37 12.64 -6.64 2.51
C THR A 37 12.35 -5.27 3.13
N ARG A 38 12.53 -5.16 4.46
CA ARG A 38 12.38 -3.87 5.15
C ARG A 38 13.33 -2.83 4.59
N GLU A 39 14.55 -3.24 4.25
CA GLU A 39 15.53 -2.32 3.68
C GLU A 39 15.06 -1.76 2.35
N GLU A 40 14.53 -2.63 1.50
CA GLU A 40 13.98 -2.20 0.21
C GLU A 40 12.80 -1.26 0.40
N LEU A 41 11.96 -1.54 1.40
CA LEU A 41 10.83 -0.66 1.71
C LEU A 41 11.33 0.74 2.08
N PHE A 42 12.34 0.84 2.95
CA PHE A 42 12.86 2.13 3.39
C PHE A 42 13.52 2.90 2.25
N GLU A 43 14.09 2.21 1.27
CA GLU A 43 14.63 2.86 0.08
C GLU A 43 13.53 3.50 -0.77
N GLN A 44 12.41 2.80 -0.92
CA GLN A 44 11.30 3.27 -1.75
C GLN A 44 10.35 4.22 -1.02
N PHE A 45 10.24 4.06 0.30
CA PHE A 45 9.38 4.88 1.13
C PHE A 45 10.20 5.44 2.29
N PRO A 46 11.04 6.47 2.03
CA PRO A 46 11.86 7.04 3.10
C PRO A 46 11.00 7.53 4.27
N GLY A 47 11.40 7.17 5.48
CA GLY A 47 10.65 7.55 6.67
C GLY A 47 9.46 6.66 6.99
N ALA A 48 9.24 5.58 6.26
CA ALA A 48 8.14 4.66 6.51
C ALA A 48 8.28 4.01 7.89
N ARG A 49 7.19 4.00 8.66
CA ARG A 49 7.16 3.39 9.99
C ARG A 49 6.00 2.42 10.18
N THR A 50 5.06 2.44 9.27
CA THR A 50 3.82 1.68 9.41
C THR A 50 3.52 0.93 8.13
N PHE A 51 2.59 -0.01 8.21
CA PHE A 51 2.04 -0.72 7.08
C PHE A 51 0.54 -0.47 7.02
N PRO A 52 -0.04 -0.47 5.82
CA PRO A 52 0.62 -0.61 4.52
C PRO A 52 1.33 0.67 4.09
N GLN A 53 2.25 0.56 3.14
CA GLN A 53 2.82 1.71 2.43
C GLN A 53 2.32 1.63 0.99
N ILE A 54 1.77 2.71 0.48
CA ILE A 54 1.02 2.70 -0.77
C ILE A 54 1.54 3.75 -1.74
N ARG A 55 1.65 3.33 -3.00
CA ARG A 55 2.05 4.20 -4.11
C ARG A 55 0.96 4.18 -5.15
N VAL A 56 0.56 5.34 -5.62
CA VAL A 56 -0.45 5.48 -6.67
C VAL A 56 0.18 6.24 -7.83
N GLU A 57 0.19 5.62 -9.00
CA GLU A 57 0.77 6.20 -10.23
C GLU A 57 2.20 6.71 -10.01
N GLY A 58 3.00 5.93 -9.28
CA GLY A 58 4.39 6.28 -9.01
C GLY A 58 4.60 7.25 -7.86
N GLU A 59 3.55 7.69 -7.20
CA GLU A 59 3.62 8.65 -6.09
C GLU A 59 3.31 7.98 -4.77
N ASN A 60 4.21 8.13 -3.79
CA ASN A 60 4.01 7.59 -2.45
C ASN A 60 2.99 8.44 -1.71
N ILE A 61 1.86 7.85 -1.33
CA ILE A 61 0.77 8.58 -0.68
C ILE A 61 0.63 8.30 0.80
N GLY A 62 1.28 7.25 1.31
CA GLY A 62 1.21 6.88 2.72
C GLY A 62 0.51 5.56 2.94
N GLY A 63 -0.38 5.50 3.94
CA GLY A 63 -1.05 4.27 4.33
C GLY A 63 -2.50 4.19 3.85
N TYR A 64 -3.27 3.33 4.54
CA TYR A 64 -4.66 3.10 4.15
C TYR A 64 -5.51 4.38 4.22
N ASP A 65 -5.33 5.20 5.26
CA ASP A 65 -6.13 6.43 5.39
C ASP A 65 -5.93 7.35 4.19
N GLN A 66 -4.70 7.45 3.72
CA GLN A 66 -4.37 8.27 2.55
C GLN A 66 -4.97 7.66 1.28
N LEU A 67 -4.96 6.35 1.15
CA LEU A 67 -5.58 5.67 0.02
C LEU A 67 -7.09 5.92 0.02
N TYR A 68 -7.72 5.82 1.17
CA TYR A 68 -9.16 6.05 1.29
C TYR A 68 -9.52 7.49 0.93
N ALA A 69 -8.73 8.46 1.41
CA ALA A 69 -8.93 9.87 1.06
C ALA A 69 -8.76 10.10 -0.44
N TRP A 70 -7.74 9.50 -1.04
CA TRP A 70 -7.51 9.57 -2.49
C TRP A 70 -8.72 9.01 -3.25
N HIS A 71 -9.23 7.86 -2.81
CA HIS A 71 -10.39 7.23 -3.42
C HIS A 71 -11.61 8.15 -3.37
N ASN A 72 -11.83 8.81 -2.23
CA ASN A 72 -12.99 9.68 -2.05
C ASN A 72 -12.92 10.99 -2.84
N GLN A 73 -11.76 11.33 -3.38
CA GLN A 73 -11.59 12.54 -4.19
C GLN A 73 -11.87 12.33 -5.68
N LYS A 74 -12.19 11.12 -6.06
CA LYS A 74 -12.46 10.79 -7.48
C LYS A 74 -13.87 11.12 -7.89
#